data_2705996f4e206990497498dacc3eb5f6
#
_entry.id   2705996f4e206990497498dacc3eb5f6
#
_cell.length_a   1.000
_cell.length_b   1.000
_cell.length_c   1.000
_cell.angle_alpha   90.00
_cell.angle_beta   90.00
_cell.angle_gamma   90.00
#
_symmetry.space_group_name_H-M   'P 1'
#
loop_
_entity.id
_entity.type
_entity.pdbx_description
1 polymer ?
#
loop_
_entity_poly.entity_id
_entity_poly.type
_entity_poly.pdbx_seq_one_letter_code
_entity_poly.pdbx_strand_id
1 'polypeptide(L)'
;MEIRPMKLKDIVQVRDLEISCIKEYFAEILENKWETLPQQWKDDLGASSKKSLGTYLDSGLSFVAEEDGEIFGFIFAQMLHHVNNAENLVWIENMGVHPYLRRNGIGYKLLRATVDAGMQKGATVIHSSIQPDNVPSIMMHKKMGFFIDRRSVALLDCNDHKITPKL
;
A
#
# COMPACT_ATOMS: atom_id res chain seq x y z
N MET A 1 1.76 -19.45 -7.36
CA MET A 1 1.68 -18.10 -6.75
C MET A 1 2.42 -18.12 -5.41
N GLU A 2 3.60 -17.55 -5.36
CA GLU A 2 4.48 -17.40 -4.20
C GLU A 2 4.35 -16.00 -3.61
N ILE A 3 4.40 -15.87 -2.29
CA ILE A 3 4.55 -14.58 -1.60
C ILE A 3 6.00 -14.52 -1.09
N ARG A 4 6.73 -13.53 -1.57
CA ARG A 4 8.14 -13.34 -1.23
C ARG A 4 8.49 -11.87 -0.98
N PRO A 5 9.59 -11.57 -0.28
CA PRO A 5 10.08 -10.21 -0.15
C PRO A 5 10.26 -9.53 -1.52
N MET A 6 9.85 -8.27 -1.60
CA MET A 6 10.04 -7.42 -2.78
C MET A 6 11.53 -7.14 -3.00
N LYS A 7 11.97 -7.12 -4.25
CA LYS A 7 13.34 -6.83 -4.67
C LYS A 7 13.35 -5.72 -5.70
N LEU A 8 14.49 -5.05 -5.85
CA LEU A 8 14.63 -3.97 -6.83
C LEU A 8 14.28 -4.39 -8.26
N LYS A 9 14.56 -5.64 -8.65
CA LYS A 9 14.20 -6.17 -9.97
C LYS A 9 12.70 -6.21 -10.25
N ASP A 10 11.87 -6.24 -9.22
CA ASP A 10 10.42 -6.37 -9.33
C ASP A 10 9.75 -5.02 -9.63
N ILE A 11 10.50 -3.92 -9.42
CA ILE A 11 9.91 -2.59 -9.28
C ILE A 11 9.23 -2.09 -10.55
N VAL A 12 9.67 -2.51 -11.72
CA VAL A 12 9.02 -2.12 -12.99
C VAL A 12 7.60 -2.67 -13.03
N GLN A 13 7.44 -3.98 -12.82
CA GLN A 13 6.13 -4.62 -12.80
C GLN A 13 5.25 -4.14 -11.63
N VAL A 14 5.86 -3.96 -10.44
CA VAL A 14 5.16 -3.42 -9.26
C VAL A 14 4.66 -2.01 -9.55
N ARG A 15 5.49 -1.15 -10.18
CA ARG A 15 5.11 0.21 -10.55
C ARG A 15 3.90 0.23 -11.49
N ASP A 16 3.94 -0.59 -12.53
CA ASP A 16 2.85 -0.67 -13.51
C ASP A 16 1.55 -1.13 -12.84
N LEU A 17 1.63 -2.12 -11.97
CA LEU A 17 0.48 -2.61 -11.21
C LEU A 17 -0.04 -1.58 -10.20
N GLU A 18 0.85 -0.91 -9.46
CA GLU A 18 0.47 0.14 -8.51
C GLU A 18 -0.23 1.30 -9.21
N ILE A 19 0.33 1.80 -10.31
CA ILE A 19 -0.28 2.87 -11.09
C ILE A 19 -1.63 2.43 -11.67
N SER A 20 -1.76 1.18 -12.12
CA SER A 20 -3.05 0.65 -12.57
C SER A 20 -4.11 0.67 -11.47
N CYS A 21 -3.75 0.24 -10.24
CA CYS A 21 -4.64 0.29 -9.08
C CYS A 21 -5.01 1.73 -8.68
N ILE A 22 -4.04 2.64 -8.74
CA ILE A 22 -4.27 4.06 -8.46
C ILE A 22 -5.19 4.68 -9.50
N LYS A 23 -4.99 4.40 -10.79
CA LYS A 23 -5.87 4.88 -11.87
C LYS A 23 -7.31 4.41 -11.68
N GLU A 24 -7.50 3.15 -11.30
CA GLU A 24 -8.83 2.60 -11.03
C GLU A 24 -9.52 3.38 -9.90
N TYR A 25 -8.81 3.63 -8.81
CA TYR A 25 -9.30 4.44 -7.70
C TYR A 25 -9.63 5.89 -8.13
N PHE A 26 -8.75 6.52 -8.93
CA PHE A 26 -9.00 7.88 -9.44
C PHE A 26 -10.12 7.97 -10.46
N ALA A 27 -10.38 6.93 -11.24
CA ALA A 27 -11.48 6.92 -12.20
C ALA A 27 -12.82 7.16 -11.52
N GLU A 28 -12.99 6.67 -10.29
CA GLU A 28 -14.19 6.88 -9.49
C GLU A 28 -14.28 8.30 -8.91
N ILE A 29 -13.15 8.90 -8.51
CA ILE A 29 -13.12 10.19 -7.79
C ILE A 29 -12.94 11.39 -8.73
N LEU A 30 -12.11 11.26 -9.77
CA LEU A 30 -11.69 12.35 -10.64
C LEU A 30 -12.36 12.35 -12.02
N GLU A 31 -13.44 11.60 -12.21
CA GLU A 31 -14.18 11.57 -13.49
C GLU A 31 -13.25 11.37 -14.70
N ASN A 32 -12.31 10.42 -14.63
CA ASN A 32 -11.33 10.10 -15.68
C ASN A 32 -10.31 11.21 -16.02
N LYS A 33 -10.03 12.14 -15.12
CA LYS A 33 -9.06 13.22 -15.35
C LYS A 33 -7.59 12.83 -15.22
N TRP A 34 -7.28 11.54 -15.15
CA TRP A 34 -5.89 11.06 -15.03
C TRP A 34 -4.96 11.68 -16.08
N GLU A 35 -5.40 11.75 -17.33
CA GLU A 35 -4.55 12.22 -18.43
C GLU A 35 -4.21 13.71 -18.31
N THR A 36 -5.03 14.49 -17.61
CA THR A 36 -4.80 15.93 -17.39
C THR A 36 -3.82 16.25 -16.26
N LEU A 37 -3.43 15.23 -15.48
CA LEU A 37 -2.49 15.43 -14.37
C LEU A 37 -1.08 15.68 -14.87
N PRO A 38 -0.30 16.59 -14.22
CA PRO A 38 1.09 16.81 -14.56
C PRO A 38 1.93 15.53 -14.50
N GLN A 39 2.84 15.35 -15.48
CA GLN A 39 3.69 14.16 -15.53
C GLN A 39 4.54 13.99 -14.25
N GLN A 40 5.11 15.09 -13.75
CA GLN A 40 5.88 15.09 -12.50
C GLN A 40 5.07 14.54 -11.32
N TRP A 41 3.79 14.89 -11.25
CA TRP A 41 2.90 14.39 -10.20
C TRP A 41 2.68 12.87 -10.34
N LYS A 42 2.48 12.39 -11.57
CA LYS A 42 2.35 10.95 -11.85
C LYS A 42 3.62 10.18 -11.49
N ASP A 43 4.80 10.78 -11.75
CA ASP A 43 6.11 10.16 -11.46
C ASP A 43 6.38 10.06 -9.95
N ASP A 44 5.90 11.03 -9.18
CA ASP A 44 6.07 11.11 -7.73
C ASP A 44 5.02 10.30 -6.95
N LEU A 45 3.98 9.83 -7.63
CA LEU A 45 2.86 9.14 -7.00
C LEU A 45 3.21 7.70 -6.61
N GLY A 46 2.72 7.27 -5.44
CA GLY A 46 2.81 5.89 -4.95
C GLY A 46 4.14 5.55 -4.28
N ALA A 47 4.13 4.44 -3.57
CA ALA A 47 5.28 3.95 -2.81
C ALA A 47 6.42 3.44 -3.72
N SER A 48 6.12 3.03 -4.95
CA SER A 48 7.10 2.62 -5.96
C SER A 48 7.78 3.78 -6.68
N SER A 49 7.45 5.04 -6.35
CA SER A 49 8.12 6.21 -6.93
C SER A 49 9.61 6.25 -6.54
N LYS A 50 10.43 6.88 -7.39
CA LYS A 50 11.86 7.02 -7.12
C LYS A 50 12.17 7.70 -5.78
N LYS A 51 11.28 8.57 -5.30
CA LYS A 51 11.45 9.30 -4.04
C LYS A 51 11.27 8.42 -2.82
N SER A 52 10.35 7.46 -2.86
CA SER A 52 9.93 6.67 -1.69
C SER A 52 10.42 5.23 -1.69
N LEU A 53 10.76 4.69 -2.85
CA LEU A 53 11.07 3.27 -3.04
C LEU A 53 12.13 2.73 -2.08
N GLY A 54 13.23 3.47 -1.87
CA GLY A 54 14.32 3.04 -0.98
C GLY A 54 13.82 2.72 0.43
N THR A 55 12.99 3.61 0.99
CA THR A 55 12.40 3.42 2.33
C THR A 55 11.66 2.08 2.47
N TYR A 56 10.89 1.70 1.45
CA TYR A 56 10.09 0.48 1.50
C TYR A 56 10.87 -0.79 1.20
N LEU A 57 11.87 -0.73 0.31
CA LEU A 57 12.74 -1.88 0.04
C LEU A 57 13.65 -2.20 1.24
N ASP A 58 14.24 -1.17 1.83
CA ASP A 58 15.18 -1.32 2.95
C ASP A 58 14.47 -1.77 4.24
N SER A 59 13.16 -1.54 4.36
CA SER A 59 12.37 -1.96 5.51
C SER A 59 12.35 -3.48 5.69
N GLY A 60 12.41 -4.25 4.59
CA GLY A 60 12.20 -5.70 4.57
C GLY A 60 10.79 -6.12 4.97
N LEU A 61 9.80 -5.20 4.84
CA LEU A 61 8.40 -5.40 5.19
C LEU A 61 7.48 -5.36 3.96
N SER A 62 8.05 -5.15 2.78
CA SER A 62 7.35 -5.10 1.50
C SER A 62 7.45 -6.44 0.78
N PHE A 63 6.33 -6.90 0.23
CA PHE A 63 6.23 -8.22 -0.41
C PHE A 63 5.54 -8.14 -1.77
N VAL A 64 5.78 -9.15 -2.59
CA VAL A 64 5.10 -9.36 -3.87
C VAL A 64 4.47 -10.75 -3.91
N ALA A 65 3.42 -10.87 -4.72
CA ALA A 65 2.83 -12.13 -5.13
C ALA A 65 3.28 -12.42 -6.57
N GLU A 66 4.08 -13.45 -6.75
CA GLU A 66 4.72 -13.80 -8.02
C GLU A 66 4.33 -15.21 -8.48
N GLU A 67 4.18 -15.37 -9.78
CA GLU A 67 4.04 -16.65 -10.44
C GLU A 67 4.70 -16.61 -11.80
N ASP A 68 5.60 -17.55 -12.07
CA ASP A 68 6.33 -17.71 -13.35
C ASP A 68 7.05 -16.42 -13.81
N GLY A 69 7.57 -15.62 -12.87
CA GLY A 69 8.28 -14.37 -13.14
C GLY A 69 7.39 -13.14 -13.30
N GLU A 70 6.07 -13.29 -13.20
CA GLU A 70 5.10 -12.20 -13.27
C GLU A 70 4.59 -11.81 -11.88
N ILE A 71 4.42 -10.49 -11.65
CA ILE A 71 3.94 -9.93 -10.39
C ILE A 71 2.43 -9.65 -10.50
N PHE A 72 1.67 -10.30 -9.63
CA PHE A 72 0.21 -10.17 -9.59
C PHE A 72 -0.32 -9.44 -8.35
N GLY A 73 0.56 -9.12 -7.41
CA GLY A 73 0.19 -8.35 -6.23
C GLY A 73 1.41 -7.80 -5.51
N PHE A 74 1.19 -6.76 -4.75
CA PHE A 74 2.23 -6.09 -3.95
C PHE A 74 1.66 -5.55 -2.65
N ILE A 75 2.54 -5.34 -1.69
CA ILE A 75 2.29 -4.57 -0.46
C ILE A 75 3.55 -3.80 -0.11
N PHE A 76 3.40 -2.51 0.19
CA PHE A 76 4.46 -1.65 0.69
C PHE A 76 4.23 -1.35 2.17
N ALA A 77 5.26 -1.54 2.98
CA ALA A 77 5.22 -1.23 4.40
C ALA A 77 6.59 -0.81 4.92
N GLN A 78 6.59 -0.06 6.00
CA GLN A 78 7.80 0.40 6.70
C GLN A 78 7.61 0.35 8.21
N MET A 79 8.73 0.35 8.96
CA MET A 79 8.73 0.49 10.40
C MET A 79 8.82 1.96 10.79
N LEU A 80 7.90 2.40 11.63
CA LEU A 80 7.94 3.71 12.28
C LEU A 80 8.20 3.51 13.79
N HIS A 81 8.92 4.43 14.40
CA HIS A 81 9.26 4.37 15.81
C HIS A 81 8.60 5.49 16.59
N HIS A 82 8.15 5.17 17.81
CA HIS A 82 7.55 6.11 18.76
C HIS A 82 6.33 6.87 18.19
N VAL A 83 5.46 6.16 17.48
CA VAL A 83 4.21 6.71 16.92
C VAL A 83 2.99 6.10 17.62
N ASN A 84 2.01 6.93 17.98
CA ASN A 84 0.75 6.50 18.62
C ASN A 84 0.97 5.63 19.89
N ASN A 85 1.95 5.98 20.72
CA ASN A 85 2.36 5.21 21.91
C ASN A 85 2.90 3.80 21.61
N ALA A 86 3.15 3.46 20.37
CA ALA A 86 3.85 2.25 19.99
C ALA A 86 5.34 2.54 19.81
N GLU A 87 6.20 1.72 20.42
CA GLU A 87 7.65 1.81 20.22
C GLU A 87 8.00 1.48 18.76
N ASN A 88 7.42 0.42 18.24
CA ASN A 88 7.59 -0.04 16.88
C ASN A 88 6.23 -0.27 16.23
N LEU A 89 5.93 0.50 15.20
CA LEU A 89 4.69 0.44 14.44
C LEU A 89 5.00 0.11 12.97
N VAL A 90 4.42 -0.96 12.44
CA VAL A 90 4.43 -1.18 10.98
C VAL A 90 3.34 -0.33 10.36
N TRP A 91 3.73 0.56 9.44
CA TRP A 91 2.84 1.33 8.60
C TRP A 91 2.72 0.65 7.24
N ILE A 92 1.50 0.21 6.89
CA ILE A 92 1.17 -0.28 5.56
C ILE A 92 0.75 0.92 4.72
N GLU A 93 1.56 1.23 3.71
CA GLU A 93 1.36 2.40 2.85
C GLU A 93 0.35 2.12 1.75
N ASN A 94 0.57 1.03 1.01
CA ASN A 94 -0.24 0.69 -0.15
C ASN A 94 -0.19 -0.80 -0.42
N MET A 95 -1.27 -1.34 -0.96
CA MET A 95 -1.32 -2.73 -1.43
C MET A 95 -2.29 -2.87 -2.61
N GLY A 96 -1.95 -3.72 -3.54
CA GLY A 96 -2.77 -4.00 -4.70
C GLY A 96 -2.66 -5.43 -5.19
N VAL A 97 -3.71 -5.88 -5.87
CA VAL A 97 -3.78 -7.18 -6.54
C VAL A 97 -4.37 -6.95 -7.93
N HIS A 98 -3.76 -7.59 -8.91
CA HIS A 98 -4.21 -7.55 -10.30
C HIS A 98 -5.72 -7.84 -10.40
N PRO A 99 -6.51 -7.03 -11.10
CA PRO A 99 -7.96 -7.10 -11.08
C PRO A 99 -8.52 -8.51 -11.32
N TYR A 100 -8.00 -9.22 -12.30
CA TYR A 100 -8.45 -10.57 -12.65
C TYR A 100 -8.14 -11.65 -11.61
N LEU A 101 -7.24 -11.36 -10.65
CA LEU A 101 -6.84 -12.30 -9.61
C LEU A 101 -7.33 -11.89 -8.22
N ARG A 102 -8.15 -10.84 -8.13
CA ARG A 102 -8.80 -10.46 -6.87
C ARG A 102 -9.75 -11.57 -6.38
N ARG A 103 -10.05 -11.58 -5.08
CA ARG A 103 -10.92 -12.56 -4.40
C ARG A 103 -10.35 -13.98 -4.30
N ASN A 104 -9.11 -14.20 -4.74
CA ASN A 104 -8.38 -15.48 -4.61
C ASN A 104 -7.46 -15.54 -3.39
N GLY A 105 -7.64 -14.63 -2.42
CA GLY A 105 -6.87 -14.63 -1.17
C GLY A 105 -5.45 -14.05 -1.27
N ILE A 106 -5.03 -13.54 -2.43
CA ILE A 106 -3.68 -13.00 -2.63
C ILE A 106 -3.41 -11.82 -1.69
N GLY A 107 -4.34 -10.84 -1.63
CA GLY A 107 -4.21 -9.71 -0.72
C GLY A 107 -4.09 -10.12 0.74
N TYR A 108 -4.85 -11.15 1.17
CA TYR A 108 -4.74 -11.70 2.52
C TYR A 108 -3.36 -12.31 2.79
N LYS A 109 -2.80 -13.05 1.83
CA LYS A 109 -1.46 -13.65 1.96
C LYS A 109 -0.36 -12.58 2.03
N LEU A 110 -0.46 -11.52 1.21
CA LEU A 110 0.46 -10.36 1.25
C LEU A 110 0.41 -9.65 2.61
N LEU A 111 -0.80 -9.33 3.08
CA LEU A 111 -1.00 -8.71 4.38
C LEU A 111 -0.43 -9.59 5.50
N ARG A 112 -0.67 -10.90 5.46
CA ARG A 112 -0.16 -11.86 6.45
C ARG A 112 1.37 -11.88 6.47
N ALA A 113 2.02 -11.92 5.31
CA ALA A 113 3.48 -11.88 5.23
C ALA A 113 4.06 -10.61 5.87
N THR A 114 3.45 -9.45 5.60
CA THR A 114 3.87 -8.18 6.22
C THR A 114 3.65 -8.18 7.74
N VAL A 115 2.51 -8.68 8.22
CA VAL A 115 2.23 -8.80 9.66
C VAL A 115 3.26 -9.70 10.34
N ASP A 116 3.49 -10.89 9.79
CA ASP A 116 4.43 -11.86 10.36
C ASP A 116 5.86 -11.31 10.39
N ALA A 117 6.30 -10.66 9.29
CA ALA A 117 7.62 -10.02 9.23
C ALA A 117 7.73 -8.83 10.22
N GLY A 118 6.68 -8.02 10.36
CA GLY A 118 6.62 -6.94 11.32
C GLY A 118 6.75 -7.44 12.76
N MET A 119 6.01 -8.46 13.11
CA MET A 119 6.08 -9.09 14.45
C MET A 119 7.48 -9.66 14.73
N GLN A 120 8.10 -10.31 13.75
CA GLN A 120 9.48 -10.82 13.88
C GLN A 120 10.50 -9.69 14.07
N LYS A 121 10.23 -8.49 13.56
CA LYS A 121 11.06 -7.29 13.75
C LYS A 121 10.67 -6.48 15.01
N GLY A 122 9.80 -7.01 15.87
CA GLY A 122 9.44 -6.39 17.14
C GLY A 122 8.34 -5.34 17.03
N ALA A 123 7.54 -5.34 15.97
CA ALA A 123 6.38 -4.46 15.89
C ALA A 123 5.36 -4.82 16.96
N THR A 124 4.87 -3.80 17.67
CA THR A 124 3.80 -3.92 18.67
C THR A 124 2.44 -3.52 18.12
N VAL A 125 2.43 -2.77 17.00
CA VAL A 125 1.22 -2.33 16.30
C VAL A 125 1.45 -2.44 14.79
N ILE A 126 0.43 -2.88 14.07
CA ILE A 126 0.37 -2.81 12.60
C ILE A 126 -0.76 -1.84 12.25
N HIS A 127 -0.45 -0.82 11.48
CA HIS A 127 -1.40 0.23 11.09
C HIS A 127 -1.56 0.26 9.57
N SER A 128 -2.82 0.36 9.11
CA SER A 128 -3.18 0.51 7.71
C SER A 128 -4.26 1.58 7.57
N SER A 129 -4.14 2.47 6.60
CA SER A 129 -5.20 3.40 6.24
C SER A 129 -6.06 2.78 5.14
N ILE A 130 -7.37 2.73 5.35
CA ILE A 130 -8.31 2.09 4.43
C ILE A 130 -9.45 3.06 4.15
N GLN A 131 -9.79 3.23 2.88
CA GLN A 131 -10.95 4.05 2.51
C GLN A 131 -12.23 3.48 3.12
N PRO A 132 -13.13 4.32 3.67
CA PRO A 132 -14.33 3.87 4.37
C PRO A 132 -15.28 3.02 3.53
N ASP A 133 -15.26 3.17 2.22
CA ASP A 133 -16.08 2.45 1.24
C ASP A 133 -15.39 1.21 0.66
N ASN A 134 -14.10 1.01 0.94
CA ASN A 134 -13.36 -0.19 0.52
C ASN A 134 -13.73 -1.41 1.39
N VAL A 135 -14.98 -1.87 1.26
CA VAL A 135 -15.51 -3.00 2.02
C VAL A 135 -14.66 -4.27 1.90
N PRO A 136 -14.15 -4.65 0.71
CA PRO A 136 -13.29 -5.83 0.58
C PRO A 136 -12.02 -5.74 1.45
N SER A 137 -11.35 -4.58 1.48
CA SER A 137 -10.17 -4.37 2.31
C SER A 137 -10.52 -4.40 3.80
N ILE A 138 -11.58 -3.71 4.22
CA ILE A 138 -12.07 -3.72 5.60
C ILE A 138 -12.34 -5.15 6.09
N MET A 139 -13.05 -5.95 5.29
CA MET A 139 -13.37 -7.33 5.65
C MET A 139 -12.13 -8.21 5.74
N MET A 140 -11.16 -8.01 4.85
CA MET A 140 -9.89 -8.72 4.88
C MET A 140 -9.08 -8.39 6.15
N HIS A 141 -8.99 -7.12 6.53
CA HIS A 141 -8.32 -6.69 7.75
C HIS A 141 -9.01 -7.23 9.00
N LYS A 142 -10.34 -7.16 9.08
CA LYS A 142 -11.11 -7.76 10.18
C LYS A 142 -10.86 -9.27 10.30
N LYS A 143 -10.83 -9.99 9.19
CA LYS A 143 -10.51 -11.43 9.18
C LYS A 143 -9.10 -11.71 9.71
N MET A 144 -8.16 -10.79 9.54
CA MET A 144 -6.80 -10.87 10.07
C MET A 144 -6.72 -10.53 11.57
N GLY A 145 -7.78 -9.96 12.14
CA GLY A 145 -7.83 -9.53 13.54
C GLY A 145 -7.61 -8.04 13.76
N PHE A 146 -7.57 -7.23 12.70
CA PHE A 146 -7.47 -5.78 12.86
C PHE A 146 -8.76 -5.19 13.47
N PHE A 147 -8.58 -4.29 14.41
CA PHE A 147 -9.64 -3.38 14.85
C PHE A 147 -9.77 -2.24 13.84
N ILE A 148 -10.99 -1.97 13.38
CA ILE A 148 -11.25 -0.86 12.45
C ILE A 148 -11.64 0.37 13.27
N ASP A 149 -10.72 1.32 13.35
CA ASP A 149 -10.93 2.60 14.00
C ASP A 149 -11.83 3.51 13.13
N ARG A 150 -12.67 4.30 13.79
CA ARG A 150 -13.57 5.26 13.14
C ARG A 150 -13.08 6.70 13.19
N ARG A 151 -11.85 6.94 13.69
CA ARG A 151 -11.27 8.27 13.71
C ARG A 151 -11.05 8.80 12.32
N SER A 152 -11.35 10.09 12.13
CA SER A 152 -11.05 10.77 10.86
C SER A 152 -9.56 11.11 10.76
N VAL A 153 -9.02 11.07 9.56
CA VAL A 153 -7.68 11.56 9.25
C VAL A 153 -7.77 13.04 8.90
N ALA A 154 -6.96 13.87 9.57
CA ALA A 154 -6.80 15.28 9.23
C ALA A 154 -5.49 15.46 8.46
N LEU A 155 -5.55 16.05 7.27
CA LEU A 155 -4.41 16.24 6.38
C LEU A 155 -4.28 17.72 6.02
N LEU A 156 -3.05 18.25 6.06
CA LEU A 156 -2.68 19.57 5.57
C LEU A 156 -1.54 19.40 4.56
N ASP A 157 -1.76 19.85 3.32
CA ASP A 157 -0.65 19.94 2.37
C ASP A 157 0.14 21.20 2.61
N CYS A 158 1.37 21.06 3.10
CA CYS A 158 2.24 22.20 3.43
C CYS A 158 2.81 22.90 2.20
N ASN A 159 2.75 22.29 1.02
CA ASN A 159 3.31 22.85 -0.20
C ASN A 159 2.29 23.68 -0.98
N ASP A 160 1.03 23.31 -0.99
CA ASP A 160 0.02 23.91 -1.85
C ASP A 160 -1.14 24.57 -1.08
N HIS A 161 -1.22 24.41 0.24
CA HIS A 161 -2.32 24.86 1.09
C HIS A 161 -3.73 24.47 0.60
N LYS A 162 -3.82 23.75 -0.49
CA LYS A 162 -5.04 23.18 -1.02
C LYS A 162 -5.09 21.72 -0.61
N ILE A 163 -6.14 21.36 0.10
CA ILE A 163 -6.45 19.98 0.37
C ILE A 163 -6.87 19.36 -0.95
N THR A 164 -5.89 18.91 -1.72
CA THR A 164 -6.18 17.89 -2.71
C THR A 164 -6.43 16.62 -1.92
N PRO A 165 -7.51 15.87 -2.17
CA PRO A 165 -7.67 14.56 -1.57
C PRO A 165 -6.39 13.78 -1.90
N LYS A 166 -5.48 13.69 -0.93
CA LYS A 166 -4.33 12.81 -1.06
C LYS A 166 -4.84 11.42 -0.76
N LEU A 167 -4.62 10.61 -1.66
CA LEU A 167 -4.88 9.18 -1.65
C LEU A 167 -4.04 8.47 -0.63
#